data_49478db5ee94d4b39394d15f6080bd69
#
_entry.id   49478db5ee94d4b39394d15f6080bd69
#
_cell.length_a   1.000
_cell.length_b   1.000
_cell.length_c   1.000
_cell.angle_alpha   90.00
_cell.angle_beta   90.00
_cell.angle_gamma   90.00
#
_symmetry.space_group_name_H-M   'P 1'
#
loop_
_entity.id
_entity.type
_entity.pdbx_description
1 polymer ?
#
loop_
_entity_poly.entity_id
_entity_poly.type
_entity_poly.pdbx_seq_one_letter_code
_entity_poly.pdbx_strand_id
1 'polypeptide(L)'
;MDETSGSPSPAQAQALLARADSIGAASTNAAAWPVAMIFTSLAILGSMLMIGMQIVSHTGYGAPLLATSAGVWAAATASIWPMFQRSTKAGYTKRYLTSLAAYFALYGVALGVGVSFFRDGNLWFYIPAAIVLGGVGLAAAFRELRA
;
A
#
# COMPACT_ATOMS: atom_id res chain seq x y z
N MET A 1 -25.76 28.31 41.54
CA MET A 1 -24.92 27.38 40.75
C MET A 1 -23.91 28.27 40.05
N ASP A 2 -22.75 28.52 40.76
CA ASP A 2 -21.65 29.28 40.20
C ASP A 2 -20.80 28.34 39.33
N GLU A 3 -21.01 28.36 38.05
CA GLU A 3 -20.05 27.86 37.12
C GLU A 3 -18.86 28.84 37.05
N THR A 4 -17.91 28.68 37.94
CA THR A 4 -16.59 29.30 37.79
C THR A 4 -15.91 28.63 36.59
N SER A 5 -16.17 29.16 35.39
CA SER A 5 -15.37 28.91 34.20
C SER A 5 -13.98 29.55 34.41
N GLY A 6 -13.21 28.95 35.30
CA GLY A 6 -11.83 29.31 35.51
C GLY A 6 -11.03 28.95 34.26
N SER A 7 -10.48 29.96 33.58
CA SER A 7 -9.52 29.72 32.51
C SER A 7 -8.38 28.81 33.04
N PRO A 8 -7.96 27.81 32.28
CA PRO A 8 -6.94 26.87 32.74
C PRO A 8 -5.64 27.59 33.08
N SER A 9 -4.99 27.18 34.16
CA SER A 9 -3.67 27.72 34.52
C SER A 9 -2.66 27.46 33.38
N PRO A 10 -1.61 28.28 33.25
CA PRO A 10 -0.59 28.08 32.21
C PRO A 10 -0.02 26.65 32.19
N ALA A 11 0.15 26.03 33.35
CA ALA A 11 0.62 24.64 33.46
C ALA A 11 -0.44 23.64 32.95
N GLN A 12 -1.72 23.87 33.25
CA GLN A 12 -2.81 23.06 32.77
C GLN A 12 -2.98 23.21 31.23
N ALA A 13 -2.84 24.43 30.72
CA ALA A 13 -2.88 24.67 29.28
C ALA A 13 -1.76 23.93 28.52
N GLN A 14 -0.53 23.95 29.05
CA GLN A 14 0.59 23.19 28.47
C GLN A 14 0.36 21.69 28.54
N ALA A 15 -0.15 21.17 29.66
CA ALA A 15 -0.47 19.75 29.78
C ALA A 15 -1.56 19.31 28.78
N LEU A 16 -2.58 20.14 28.56
CA LEU A 16 -3.64 19.89 27.58
C LEU A 16 -3.11 19.91 26.15
N LEU A 17 -2.23 20.84 25.80
CA LEU A 17 -1.57 20.90 24.50
C LEU A 17 -0.70 19.66 24.26
N ALA A 18 0.15 19.28 25.23
CA ALA A 18 0.98 18.08 25.11
C ALA A 18 0.13 16.81 24.94
N ARG A 19 -1.00 16.74 25.64
CA ARG A 19 -1.96 15.63 25.47
C ARG A 19 -2.64 15.65 24.12
N ALA A 20 -3.04 16.79 23.60
CA ALA A 20 -3.61 16.95 22.27
C ALA A 20 -2.61 16.53 21.19
N ASP A 21 -1.34 16.93 21.30
CA ASP A 21 -0.27 16.54 20.39
C ASP A 21 -0.02 15.01 20.40
N SER A 22 -0.03 14.40 21.58
CA SER A 22 0.15 12.94 21.71
C SER A 22 -1.01 12.16 21.09
N ILE A 23 -2.25 12.64 21.30
CA ILE A 23 -3.45 12.04 20.69
C ILE A 23 -3.43 12.24 19.17
N GLY A 24 -3.04 13.43 18.70
CA GLY A 24 -2.86 13.74 17.29
C GLY A 24 -1.85 12.80 16.61
N ALA A 25 -0.68 12.63 17.23
CA ALA A 25 0.36 11.73 16.71
C ALA A 25 -0.10 10.27 16.68
N ALA A 26 -0.77 9.80 17.75
CA ALA A 26 -1.31 8.45 17.80
C ALA A 26 -2.39 8.21 16.73
N SER A 27 -3.30 9.17 16.52
CA SER A 27 -4.32 9.14 15.50
C SER A 27 -3.72 9.13 14.08
N THR A 28 -2.69 9.93 13.86
CA THR A 28 -1.98 10.00 12.58
C THR A 28 -1.29 8.68 12.25
N ASN A 29 -0.63 8.06 13.20
CA ASN A 29 -0.01 6.75 13.03
C ASN A 29 -1.07 5.65 12.79
N ALA A 30 -2.17 5.67 13.53
CA ALA A 30 -3.27 4.73 13.33
C ALA A 30 -3.95 4.84 11.95
N ALA A 31 -3.91 6.04 11.33
CA ALA A 31 -4.45 6.26 9.99
C ALA A 31 -3.52 5.78 8.86
N ALA A 32 -2.21 5.72 9.11
CA ALA A 32 -1.20 5.42 8.09
C ALA A 32 -1.03 3.92 7.81
N TRP A 33 -1.06 3.09 8.86
CA TRP A 33 -0.66 1.70 8.71
C TRP A 33 -1.58 0.85 7.80
N PRO A 34 -2.94 1.02 7.77
CA PRO A 34 -3.74 0.22 6.86
C PRO A 34 -3.40 0.49 5.40
N VAL A 35 -3.12 1.76 5.07
CA VAL A 35 -2.72 2.17 3.72
C VAL A 35 -1.34 1.62 3.36
N ALA A 36 -0.38 1.69 4.28
CA ALA A 36 0.92 1.09 4.08
C ALA A 36 0.83 -0.42 3.84
N MET A 37 -0.08 -1.11 4.55
CA MET A 37 -0.33 -2.54 4.34
C MET A 37 -0.96 -2.85 2.99
N ILE A 38 -1.83 -1.97 2.44
CA ILE A 38 -2.32 -2.11 1.07
C ILE A 38 -1.16 -2.10 0.08
N PHE A 39 -0.27 -1.11 0.15
CA PHE A 39 0.88 -1.03 -0.76
C PHE A 39 1.88 -2.17 -0.55
N THR A 40 2.10 -2.61 0.68
CA THR A 40 2.92 -3.79 0.96
C THR A 40 2.32 -5.06 0.36
N SER A 41 1.01 -5.24 0.49
CA SER A 41 0.29 -6.36 -0.13
C SER A 41 0.36 -6.32 -1.66
N LEU A 42 0.23 -5.13 -2.27
CA LEU A 42 0.41 -4.95 -3.71
C LEU A 42 1.86 -5.21 -4.15
N ALA A 43 2.85 -4.81 -3.36
CA ALA A 43 4.26 -5.10 -3.62
C ALA A 43 4.51 -6.61 -3.69
N ILE A 44 4.01 -7.36 -2.71
CA ILE A 44 4.11 -8.82 -2.67
C ILE A 44 3.38 -9.43 -3.86
N LEU A 45 2.12 -9.02 -4.10
CA LEU A 45 1.31 -9.54 -5.19
C LEU A 45 1.98 -9.31 -6.55
N GLY A 46 2.44 -8.08 -6.82
CA GLY A 46 3.09 -7.75 -8.09
C GLY A 46 4.39 -8.52 -8.32
N SER A 47 5.22 -8.66 -7.28
CA SER A 47 6.44 -9.46 -7.35
C SER A 47 6.15 -10.93 -7.61
N MET A 48 5.20 -11.51 -6.87
CA MET A 48 4.80 -12.92 -7.04
C MET A 48 4.15 -13.17 -8.40
N LEU A 49 3.37 -12.22 -8.92
CA LEU A 49 2.80 -12.33 -10.26
C LEU A 49 3.86 -12.34 -11.35
N MET A 50 4.91 -11.51 -11.27
CA MET A 50 6.01 -11.54 -12.24
C MET A 50 6.76 -12.87 -12.21
N ILE A 51 7.04 -13.39 -11.02
CA ILE A 51 7.66 -14.72 -10.88
C ILE A 51 6.74 -15.83 -11.40
N GLY A 52 5.45 -15.75 -11.07
CA GLY A 52 4.45 -16.69 -11.57
C GLY A 52 4.32 -16.64 -13.09
N MET A 53 4.34 -15.45 -13.68
CA MET A 53 4.33 -15.28 -15.14
C MET A 53 5.57 -15.90 -15.80
N GLN A 54 6.75 -15.79 -15.18
CA GLN A 54 7.94 -16.49 -15.66
C GLN A 54 7.72 -18.00 -15.71
N ILE A 55 7.16 -18.60 -14.65
CA ILE A 55 6.90 -20.03 -14.57
C ILE A 55 5.88 -20.46 -15.64
N VAL A 56 4.76 -19.72 -15.72
CA VAL A 56 3.69 -19.99 -16.70
C VAL A 56 4.21 -19.87 -18.14
N SER A 57 4.96 -18.82 -18.44
CA SER A 57 5.53 -18.60 -19.77
C SER A 57 6.53 -19.69 -20.17
N HIS A 58 7.34 -20.15 -19.20
CA HIS A 58 8.35 -21.19 -19.47
C HIS A 58 7.76 -22.60 -19.55
N THR A 59 6.75 -22.91 -18.74
CA THR A 59 6.17 -24.27 -18.65
C THR A 59 4.92 -24.45 -19.49
N GLY A 60 4.23 -23.37 -19.85
CA GLY A 60 2.92 -23.40 -20.49
C GLY A 60 1.76 -23.78 -19.56
N TYR A 61 2.03 -24.02 -18.28
CA TYR A 61 1.03 -24.50 -17.32
C TYR A 61 0.83 -23.53 -16.15
N GLY A 62 -0.35 -23.60 -15.53
CA GLY A 62 -0.66 -22.91 -14.27
C GLY A 62 -1.26 -21.52 -14.42
N ALA A 63 -1.50 -21.01 -15.63
CA ALA A 63 -2.11 -19.69 -15.83
C ALA A 63 -3.45 -19.50 -15.09
N PRO A 64 -4.40 -20.45 -15.11
CA PRO A 64 -5.64 -20.31 -14.34
C PRO A 64 -5.41 -20.26 -12.82
N LEU A 65 -4.47 -21.06 -12.31
CA LEU A 65 -4.12 -21.08 -10.89
C LEU A 65 -3.49 -19.75 -10.47
N LEU A 66 -2.57 -19.21 -11.27
CA LEU A 66 -1.95 -17.92 -11.04
C LEU A 66 -2.99 -16.79 -11.04
N ALA A 67 -3.89 -16.76 -12.02
CA ALA A 67 -4.96 -15.78 -12.11
C ALA A 67 -5.94 -15.86 -10.93
N THR A 68 -6.33 -17.06 -10.53
CA THR A 68 -7.24 -17.28 -9.40
C THR A 68 -6.60 -16.86 -8.09
N SER A 69 -5.36 -17.27 -7.83
CA SER A 69 -4.65 -16.89 -6.60
C SER A 69 -4.40 -15.39 -6.51
N ALA A 70 -4.04 -14.75 -7.62
CA ALA A 70 -3.89 -13.30 -7.69
C ALA A 70 -5.22 -12.57 -7.44
N GLY A 71 -6.32 -13.06 -8.01
CA GLY A 71 -7.66 -12.53 -7.79
C GLY A 71 -8.11 -12.63 -6.34
N VAL A 72 -7.90 -13.79 -5.71
CA VAL A 72 -8.20 -13.98 -4.28
C VAL A 72 -7.37 -13.05 -3.39
N TRP A 73 -6.05 -12.92 -3.68
CA TRP A 73 -5.19 -12.01 -2.93
C TRP A 73 -5.59 -10.55 -3.09
N ALA A 74 -5.91 -10.12 -4.32
CA ALA A 74 -6.37 -8.77 -4.59
C ALA A 74 -7.71 -8.47 -3.87
N ALA A 75 -8.66 -9.39 -3.91
CA ALA A 75 -9.94 -9.27 -3.22
C ALA A 75 -9.75 -9.20 -1.70
N ALA A 76 -8.89 -10.05 -1.13
CA ALA A 76 -8.56 -10.01 0.30
C ALA A 76 -7.91 -8.67 0.69
N THR A 77 -6.94 -8.18 -0.09
CA THR A 77 -6.29 -6.88 0.13
C THR A 77 -7.30 -5.73 0.08
N ALA A 78 -8.18 -5.72 -0.93
CA ALA A 78 -9.19 -4.68 -1.09
C ALA A 78 -10.26 -4.69 0.00
N SER A 79 -10.52 -5.84 0.64
CA SER A 79 -11.58 -6.00 1.63
C SER A 79 -11.07 -5.85 3.07
N ILE A 80 -9.93 -6.44 3.39
CA ILE A 80 -9.44 -6.55 4.77
C ILE A 80 -8.89 -5.21 5.27
N TRP A 81 -7.99 -4.58 4.54
CA TRP A 81 -7.31 -3.38 5.01
C TRP A 81 -8.22 -2.17 5.22
N PRO A 82 -9.21 -1.88 4.35
CA PRO A 82 -10.16 -0.79 4.59
C PRO A 82 -10.98 -0.95 5.88
N MET A 83 -11.22 -2.19 6.35
CA MET A 83 -11.94 -2.42 7.61
C MET A 83 -11.21 -1.84 8.83
N PHE A 84 -9.89 -1.70 8.78
CA PHE A 84 -9.08 -1.13 9.85
C PHE A 84 -8.88 0.38 9.71
N GLN A 85 -9.33 0.97 8.61
CA GLN A 85 -9.16 2.39 8.35
C GLN A 85 -10.22 3.21 9.08
N ARG A 86 -9.89 3.73 10.27
CA ARG A 86 -10.79 4.53 11.12
C ARG A 86 -10.69 6.02 10.90
N SER A 87 -9.61 6.49 10.26
CA SER A 87 -9.34 7.90 10.01
C SER A 87 -8.47 8.06 8.76
N THR A 88 -8.46 9.24 8.17
CA THR A 88 -7.64 9.57 7.01
C THR A 88 -6.85 10.85 7.27
N LYS A 89 -5.58 10.88 6.82
CA LYS A 89 -4.73 12.08 6.85
C LYS A 89 -5.16 13.11 5.82
N ALA A 90 -4.88 14.39 6.06
CA ALA A 90 -5.10 15.44 5.08
C ALA A 90 -4.36 15.14 3.76
N GLY A 91 -5.03 15.33 2.64
CA GLY A 91 -4.48 15.04 1.31
C GLY A 91 -4.29 13.53 0.98
N TYR A 92 -4.80 12.65 1.83
CA TYR A 92 -4.74 11.20 1.64
C TYR A 92 -5.20 10.76 0.25
N THR A 93 -6.39 11.16 -0.17
CA THR A 93 -6.99 10.70 -1.43
C THR A 93 -6.09 10.98 -2.63
N LYS A 94 -5.51 12.17 -2.71
CA LYS A 94 -4.61 12.54 -3.81
C LYS A 94 -3.34 11.69 -3.80
N ARG A 95 -2.69 11.54 -2.64
CA ARG A 95 -1.46 10.74 -2.50
C ARG A 95 -1.72 9.26 -2.81
N TYR A 96 -2.78 8.71 -2.22
CA TYR A 96 -3.18 7.33 -2.43
C TYR A 96 -3.46 7.03 -3.90
N LEU A 97 -4.33 7.82 -4.55
CA LEU A 97 -4.67 7.62 -5.96
C LEU A 97 -3.46 7.79 -6.87
N THR A 98 -2.58 8.76 -6.61
CA THR A 98 -1.38 8.96 -7.41
C THR A 98 -0.42 7.76 -7.29
N SER A 99 -0.17 7.28 -6.06
CA SER A 99 0.69 6.12 -5.83
C SER A 99 0.09 4.85 -6.43
N LEU A 100 -1.22 4.67 -6.30
CA LEU A 100 -1.94 3.53 -6.86
C LEU A 100 -1.91 3.54 -8.38
N ALA A 101 -2.20 4.70 -9.01
CA ALA A 101 -2.15 4.86 -10.46
C ALA A 101 -0.74 4.61 -11.01
N ALA A 102 0.29 5.16 -10.36
CA ALA A 102 1.69 4.92 -10.75
C ALA A 102 2.07 3.44 -10.64
N TYR A 103 1.65 2.76 -9.57
CA TYR A 103 1.89 1.34 -9.38
C TYR A 103 1.22 0.50 -10.48
N PHE A 104 -0.07 0.73 -10.76
CA PHE A 104 -0.79 -0.03 -11.78
C PHE A 104 -0.33 0.30 -13.21
N ALA A 105 0.08 1.54 -13.48
CA ALA A 105 0.69 1.89 -14.77
C ALA A 105 1.99 1.10 -14.97
N LEU A 106 2.87 1.07 -13.98
CA LEU A 106 4.12 0.31 -14.02
C LEU A 106 3.84 -1.20 -14.18
N TYR A 107 2.88 -1.71 -13.43
CA TYR A 107 2.45 -3.11 -13.52
C TYR A 107 1.91 -3.47 -14.91
N GLY A 108 1.04 -2.60 -15.46
CA GLY A 108 0.50 -2.78 -16.81
C GLY A 108 1.58 -2.77 -17.89
N VAL A 109 2.58 -1.88 -17.78
CA VAL A 109 3.74 -1.84 -18.67
C VAL A 109 4.55 -3.14 -18.54
N ALA A 110 4.87 -3.57 -17.32
CA ALA A 110 5.63 -4.80 -17.09
C ALA A 110 4.91 -6.03 -17.66
N LEU A 111 3.60 -6.15 -17.44
CA LEU A 111 2.78 -7.22 -18.05
C LEU A 111 2.76 -7.13 -19.57
N GLY A 112 2.49 -5.95 -20.13
CA GLY A 112 2.42 -5.74 -21.57
C GLY A 112 3.73 -6.11 -22.27
N VAL A 113 4.86 -5.68 -21.72
CA VAL A 113 6.20 -6.04 -22.23
C VAL A 113 6.44 -7.53 -22.08
N GLY A 114 6.16 -8.11 -20.91
CA GLY A 114 6.35 -9.54 -20.67
C GLY A 114 5.57 -10.42 -21.65
N VAL A 115 4.28 -10.16 -21.83
CA VAL A 115 3.42 -10.94 -22.73
C VAL A 115 3.78 -10.71 -24.21
N SER A 116 4.24 -9.51 -24.58
CA SER A 116 4.53 -9.20 -25.99
C SER A 116 5.90 -9.67 -26.45
N PHE A 117 6.93 -9.54 -25.60
CA PHE A 117 8.32 -9.77 -26.01
C PHE A 117 8.97 -10.98 -25.33
N PHE A 118 8.43 -11.48 -24.23
CA PHE A 118 9.04 -12.56 -23.43
C PHE A 118 8.08 -13.72 -23.19
N ARG A 119 7.36 -14.13 -24.24
CA ARG A 119 6.31 -15.18 -24.18
C ARG A 119 6.80 -16.54 -23.71
N ASP A 120 8.04 -16.87 -24.00
CA ASP A 120 8.67 -18.16 -23.63
C ASP A 120 9.30 -18.13 -22.23
N GLY A 121 9.13 -17.01 -21.51
CA GLY A 121 9.75 -16.75 -20.22
C GLY A 121 11.21 -16.27 -20.37
N ASN A 122 11.57 -15.27 -19.59
CA ASN A 122 12.95 -14.74 -19.53
C ASN A 122 13.25 -14.24 -18.12
N LEU A 123 14.08 -14.96 -17.38
CA LEU A 123 14.48 -14.61 -16.02
C LEU A 123 15.11 -13.22 -15.92
N TRP A 124 15.88 -12.82 -16.95
CA TRP A 124 16.50 -11.49 -16.99
C TRP A 124 15.50 -10.35 -17.11
N PHE A 125 14.28 -10.62 -17.52
CA PHE A 125 13.19 -9.63 -17.53
C PHE A 125 12.32 -9.75 -16.27
N TYR A 126 11.83 -10.96 -15.98
CA TYR A 126 10.81 -11.13 -14.93
C TYR A 126 11.35 -10.92 -13.51
N ILE A 127 12.64 -11.27 -13.22
CA ILE A 127 13.23 -11.03 -11.90
C ILE A 127 13.41 -9.52 -11.64
N PRO A 128 14.05 -8.72 -12.52
CA PRO A 128 14.12 -7.29 -12.32
C PRO A 128 12.74 -6.62 -12.25
N ALA A 129 11.78 -7.04 -13.07
CA ALA A 129 10.41 -6.53 -13.02
C ALA A 129 9.74 -6.79 -11.65
N ALA A 130 9.92 -7.99 -11.08
CA ALA A 130 9.44 -8.33 -9.75
C ALA A 130 10.09 -7.46 -8.66
N ILE A 131 11.40 -7.24 -8.74
CA ILE A 131 12.15 -6.39 -7.79
C ILE A 131 11.68 -4.93 -7.88
N VAL A 132 11.50 -4.41 -9.09
CA VAL A 132 11.05 -3.03 -9.30
C VAL A 132 9.63 -2.83 -8.77
N LEU A 133 8.70 -3.75 -9.09
CA LEU A 133 7.32 -3.68 -8.58
C LEU A 133 7.27 -3.79 -7.06
N GLY A 134 8.02 -4.72 -6.48
CA GLY A 134 8.16 -4.84 -5.03
C GLY A 134 8.72 -3.57 -4.40
N GLY A 135 9.80 -3.03 -4.96
CA GLY A 135 10.45 -1.81 -4.50
C GLY A 135 9.54 -0.58 -4.55
N VAL A 136 8.82 -0.38 -5.66
CA VAL A 136 7.88 0.75 -5.81
C VAL A 136 6.72 0.63 -4.83
N GLY A 137 6.14 -0.56 -4.64
CA GLY A 137 5.08 -0.79 -3.67
C GLY A 137 5.54 -0.54 -2.24
N LEU A 138 6.72 -1.03 -1.85
CA LEU A 138 7.32 -0.76 -0.54
C LEU A 138 7.65 0.71 -0.35
N ALA A 139 8.19 1.39 -1.36
CA ALA A 139 8.47 2.83 -1.29
C ALA A 139 7.17 3.64 -1.07
N ALA A 140 6.07 3.26 -1.73
CA ALA A 140 4.76 3.85 -1.49
C ALA A 140 4.27 3.61 -0.06
N ALA A 141 4.43 2.39 0.48
CA ALA A 141 4.11 2.06 1.86
C ALA A 141 4.90 2.91 2.86
N PHE A 142 6.23 3.01 2.69
CA PHE A 142 7.08 3.85 3.54
C PHE A 142 6.74 5.34 3.47
N ARG A 143 6.38 5.82 2.28
CA ARG A 143 5.94 7.20 2.11
C ARG A 143 4.68 7.50 2.93
N GLU A 144 3.72 6.59 2.95
CA GLU A 144 2.49 6.76 3.74
C GLU A 144 2.74 6.68 5.26
N LEU A 145 3.69 5.88 5.71
CA LEU A 145 4.06 5.82 7.12
C LEU A 145 4.74 7.11 7.61
N ARG A 146 5.48 7.80 6.72
CA ARG A 146 6.23 9.01 7.07
C ARG A 146 5.46 10.32 6.83
N ALA A 147 4.38 10.29 6.06
CA ALA A 147 3.53 11.46 5.77
C ALA A 147 2.55 11.74 6.90
#